data_b337d1d6e79c2dbe8c63f34e48435ba8
#
_entry.id   b337d1d6e79c2dbe8c63f34e48435ba8
#
_cell.length_a   1.000
_cell.length_b   1.000
_cell.length_c   1.000
_cell.angle_alpha   90.00
_cell.angle_beta   90.00
_cell.angle_gamma   90.00
#
_symmetry.space_group_name_H-M   'P 1'
#
loop_
_entity.id
_entity.type
_entity.pdbx_description
1 polymer ?
#
loop_
_entity_poly.entity_id
_entity_poly.type
_entity_poly.pdbx_seq_one_letter_code
_entity_poly.pdbx_strand_id
1 'polypeptide(L)'
;IAENALDKNPKNEAANLLLAKSMEKSGDKRSALLVLRPFIQNKTAGTGIYKEYVKLLTQEGKTNEVRLILKSADREVQNACAEYICETPVSNPAPGTYTTTQTLKLEGNCQKIYYTLDGSTPTRKSKVYTEPIILREGTTELKAFGVNDKNIESDVISRKYVIVLNAP
;
A
#
# COMPACT_ATOMS: atom_id res chain seq x y z
N ILE A 1 -4.87 -35.24 -9.90
CA ILE A 1 -6.15 -35.52 -9.18
C ILE A 1 -5.99 -35.34 -7.66
N ALA A 2 -4.77 -35.49 -7.12
CA ALA A 2 -4.51 -35.30 -5.68
C ALA A 2 -4.41 -33.82 -5.26
N GLU A 3 -4.03 -32.90 -6.17
CA GLU A 3 -3.89 -31.47 -5.90
C GLU A 3 -5.21 -30.75 -5.59
N ASN A 4 -6.32 -31.19 -6.18
CA ASN A 4 -7.62 -30.55 -5.96
C ASN A 4 -8.31 -30.88 -4.61
N ALA A 5 -7.89 -31.91 -3.91
CA ALA A 5 -8.45 -32.28 -2.61
C ALA A 5 -7.77 -31.54 -1.44
N LEU A 6 -6.54 -31.07 -1.64
CA LEU A 6 -5.78 -30.26 -0.68
C LEU A 6 -6.38 -28.84 -0.53
N ASP A 7 -6.99 -28.29 -1.57
CA ASP A 7 -7.38 -26.88 -1.68
C ASP A 7 -8.64 -26.49 -0.91
N LYS A 8 -9.39 -27.42 -0.36
CA LYS A 8 -10.68 -27.13 0.29
C LYS A 8 -10.82 -27.61 1.73
N ASN A 9 -9.73 -28.12 2.34
CA ASN A 9 -9.81 -28.63 3.70
C ASN A 9 -9.17 -27.65 4.71
N PRO A 10 -9.96 -27.04 5.62
CA PRO A 10 -9.44 -26.13 6.64
C PRO A 10 -8.33 -26.75 7.53
N LYS A 11 -8.33 -28.06 7.69
CA LYS A 11 -7.28 -28.79 8.42
C LYS A 11 -5.93 -28.74 7.69
N ASN A 12 -5.93 -28.74 6.36
CA ASN A 12 -4.72 -28.57 5.56
C ASN A 12 -4.20 -27.15 5.64
N GLU A 13 -5.07 -26.15 5.67
CA GLU A 13 -4.69 -24.76 5.86
C GLU A 13 -3.98 -24.55 7.19
N ALA A 14 -4.56 -25.03 8.29
CA ALA A 14 -3.96 -24.94 9.63
C ALA A 14 -2.63 -25.68 9.72
N ALA A 15 -2.51 -26.85 9.13
CA ALA A 15 -1.28 -27.64 9.10
C ALA A 15 -0.17 -26.94 8.30
N ASN A 16 -0.48 -26.40 7.13
CA ASN A 16 0.47 -25.66 6.31
C ASN A 16 0.87 -24.32 6.94
N LEU A 17 -0.05 -23.64 7.64
CA LEU A 17 0.27 -22.45 8.40
C LEU A 17 1.26 -22.76 9.54
N LEU A 18 1.04 -23.85 10.28
CA LEU A 18 1.95 -24.30 11.32
C LEU A 18 3.33 -24.67 10.77
N LEU A 19 3.36 -25.38 9.64
CA LEU A 19 4.60 -25.73 8.93
C LEU A 19 5.37 -24.48 8.51
N ALA A 20 4.70 -23.52 7.90
CA ALA A 20 5.31 -22.26 7.47
C ALA A 20 5.90 -21.47 8.67
N LYS A 21 5.19 -21.41 9.78
CA LYS A 21 5.69 -20.78 11.03
C LYS A 21 6.91 -21.51 11.60
N SER A 22 6.95 -22.82 11.50
CA SER A 22 8.11 -23.61 11.92
C SER A 22 9.32 -23.32 11.02
N MET A 23 9.12 -23.24 9.71
CA MET A 23 10.16 -22.88 8.74
C MET A 23 10.67 -21.46 8.97
N GLU A 24 9.78 -20.49 9.24
CA GLU A 24 10.18 -19.14 9.61
C GLU A 24 11.09 -19.12 10.84
N LYS A 25 10.73 -19.86 11.88
CA LYS A 25 11.54 -19.95 13.10
C LYS A 25 12.92 -20.56 12.86
N SER A 26 13.04 -21.47 11.92
CA SER A 26 14.34 -22.03 11.51
C SER A 26 15.13 -21.14 10.55
N GLY A 27 14.56 -19.99 10.15
CA GLY A 27 15.18 -19.03 9.23
C GLY A 27 14.91 -19.30 7.75
N ASP A 28 14.18 -20.36 7.42
CA ASP A 28 13.85 -20.72 6.04
C ASP A 28 12.53 -20.07 5.58
N LYS A 29 12.56 -18.76 5.41
CA LYS A 29 11.40 -17.96 4.96
C LYS A 29 10.98 -18.30 3.52
N ARG A 30 11.93 -18.70 2.67
CA ARG A 30 11.62 -19.03 1.27
C ARG A 30 10.74 -20.26 1.17
N SER A 31 11.07 -21.32 1.90
CA SER A 31 10.25 -22.53 1.96
C SER A 31 8.90 -22.26 2.60
N ALA A 32 8.84 -21.42 3.64
CA ALA A 32 7.58 -20.99 4.24
C ALA A 32 6.66 -20.28 3.21
N LEU A 33 7.21 -19.38 2.42
CA LEU A 33 6.45 -18.71 1.33
C LEU A 33 5.95 -19.71 0.28
N LEU A 34 6.78 -20.69 -0.10
CA LEU A 34 6.39 -21.73 -1.08
C LEU A 34 5.23 -22.58 -0.58
N VAL A 35 5.21 -22.93 0.70
CA VAL A 35 4.11 -23.70 1.32
C VAL A 35 2.78 -22.94 1.29
N LEU A 36 2.81 -21.62 1.52
CA LEU A 36 1.60 -20.79 1.59
C LEU A 36 1.12 -20.27 0.23
N ARG A 37 2.02 -20.16 -0.76
CA ARG A 37 1.72 -19.57 -2.07
C ARG A 37 0.50 -20.17 -2.78
N PRO A 38 0.29 -21.50 -2.83
CA PRO A 38 -0.87 -22.08 -3.52
C PRO A 38 -2.21 -21.58 -2.97
N PHE A 39 -2.33 -21.38 -1.65
CA PHE A 39 -3.53 -20.87 -1.01
C PHE A 39 -3.85 -19.42 -1.46
N ILE A 40 -2.83 -18.60 -1.59
CA ILE A 40 -2.95 -17.22 -2.09
C ILE A 40 -3.36 -17.20 -3.56
N GLN A 41 -2.71 -18.00 -4.41
CA GLN A 41 -2.97 -18.05 -5.86
C GLN A 41 -4.37 -18.55 -6.17
N ASN A 42 -4.84 -19.55 -5.44
CA ASN A 42 -6.17 -20.14 -5.64
C ASN A 42 -7.29 -19.35 -4.94
N LYS A 43 -6.95 -18.29 -4.21
CA LYS A 43 -7.89 -17.46 -3.42
C LYS A 43 -8.73 -18.29 -2.45
N THR A 44 -8.14 -19.35 -1.91
CA THR A 44 -8.81 -20.25 -0.94
C THR A 44 -8.33 -19.99 0.49
N ALA A 45 -7.36 -19.11 0.66
CA ALA A 45 -6.74 -18.84 1.95
C ALA A 45 -7.65 -18.02 2.87
N GLY A 46 -7.72 -18.45 4.12
CA GLY A 46 -8.27 -17.64 5.21
C GLY A 46 -7.29 -16.53 5.66
N THR A 47 -7.78 -15.65 6.52
CA THR A 47 -7.01 -14.48 7.00
C THR A 47 -5.69 -14.84 7.66
N GLY A 48 -5.60 -16.01 8.32
CA GLY A 48 -4.36 -16.49 8.96
C GLY A 48 -3.23 -16.73 7.97
N ILE A 49 -3.53 -17.36 6.83
CA ILE A 49 -2.57 -17.59 5.74
C ILE A 49 -2.11 -16.26 5.14
N TYR A 50 -3.06 -15.34 4.86
CA TYR A 50 -2.70 -14.01 4.33
C TYR A 50 -1.80 -13.24 5.29
N LYS A 51 -2.12 -13.21 6.58
CA LYS A 51 -1.28 -12.53 7.60
C LYS A 51 0.14 -13.06 7.60
N GLU A 52 0.30 -14.38 7.63
CA GLU A 52 1.62 -15.00 7.64
C GLU A 52 2.37 -14.74 6.34
N TYR A 53 1.68 -14.86 5.20
CA TYR A 53 2.28 -14.66 3.89
C TYR A 53 2.76 -13.22 3.67
N VAL A 54 1.93 -12.23 3.99
CA VAL A 54 2.33 -10.81 3.85
C VAL A 54 3.42 -10.41 4.85
N LYS A 55 3.41 -10.99 6.06
CA LYS A 55 4.50 -10.80 7.03
C LYS A 55 5.83 -11.29 6.46
N LEU A 56 5.88 -12.51 5.94
CA LEU A 56 7.07 -13.11 5.34
C LEU A 56 7.56 -12.31 4.12
N LEU A 57 6.66 -11.90 3.23
CA LEU A 57 7.00 -11.05 2.09
C LEU A 57 7.60 -9.70 2.54
N THR A 58 7.03 -9.09 3.58
CA THR A 58 7.53 -7.83 4.13
C THR A 58 8.93 -7.99 4.70
N GLN A 59 9.18 -9.07 5.43
CA GLN A 59 10.51 -9.40 5.97
C GLN A 59 11.56 -9.68 4.88
N GLU A 60 11.12 -10.18 3.71
CA GLU A 60 11.97 -10.40 2.53
C GLU A 60 12.11 -9.14 1.65
N GLY A 61 11.53 -8.01 2.07
CA GLY A 61 11.58 -6.75 1.34
C GLY A 61 10.68 -6.71 0.09
N LYS A 62 9.78 -7.69 -0.09
CA LYS A 62 8.87 -7.80 -1.24
C LYS A 62 7.59 -6.98 -1.04
N THR A 63 7.75 -5.73 -0.65
CA THR A 63 6.64 -4.85 -0.24
C THR A 63 5.68 -4.51 -1.37
N ASN A 64 6.15 -4.49 -2.63
CA ASN A 64 5.26 -4.30 -3.78
C ASN A 64 4.32 -5.51 -4.00
N GLU A 65 4.80 -6.73 -3.78
CA GLU A 65 3.93 -7.92 -3.83
C GLU A 65 2.87 -7.86 -2.73
N VAL A 66 3.22 -7.44 -1.52
CA VAL A 66 2.26 -7.25 -0.41
C VAL A 66 1.16 -6.27 -0.83
N ARG A 67 1.53 -5.12 -1.39
CA ARG A 67 0.57 -4.12 -1.87
C ARG A 67 -0.40 -4.69 -2.91
N LEU A 68 0.11 -5.40 -3.90
CA LEU A 68 -0.70 -5.97 -4.98
C LEU A 68 -1.64 -7.07 -4.48
N ILE A 69 -1.16 -7.96 -3.60
CA ILE A 69 -1.96 -9.02 -3.00
C ILE A 69 -3.11 -8.43 -2.19
N LEU A 70 -2.82 -7.49 -1.30
CA LEU A 70 -3.84 -6.89 -0.44
C LEU A 70 -4.81 -6.00 -1.21
N LYS A 71 -4.39 -5.35 -2.28
CA LYS A 71 -5.26 -4.58 -3.17
C LYS A 71 -6.31 -5.46 -3.86
N SER A 72 -5.97 -6.70 -4.18
CA SER A 72 -6.87 -7.67 -4.84
C SER A 72 -7.60 -8.58 -3.88
N ALA A 73 -7.30 -8.54 -2.59
CA ALA A 73 -7.94 -9.34 -1.56
C ALA A 73 -9.34 -8.81 -1.21
N ASP A 74 -10.15 -9.67 -0.63
CA ASP A 74 -11.45 -9.27 -0.09
C ASP A 74 -11.32 -8.37 1.15
N ARG A 75 -12.44 -7.79 1.57
CA ARG A 75 -12.46 -6.82 2.67
C ARG A 75 -12.09 -7.43 4.02
N GLU A 76 -12.41 -8.71 4.23
CA GLU A 76 -12.08 -9.42 5.47
C GLU A 76 -10.55 -9.55 5.61
N VAL A 77 -9.88 -9.96 4.54
CA VAL A 77 -8.41 -10.05 4.47
C VAL A 77 -7.78 -8.67 4.61
N GLN A 78 -8.31 -7.65 3.91
CA GLN A 78 -7.81 -6.27 4.02
C GLN A 78 -7.89 -5.75 5.46
N ASN A 79 -9.01 -5.98 6.15
CA ASN A 79 -9.17 -5.59 7.55
C ASN A 79 -8.19 -6.35 8.46
N ALA A 80 -8.03 -7.65 8.24
CA ALA A 80 -7.12 -8.48 9.02
C ALA A 80 -5.65 -8.11 8.82
N CYS A 81 -5.29 -7.57 7.66
CA CYS A 81 -3.94 -7.16 7.27
C CYS A 81 -3.77 -5.64 7.20
N ALA A 82 -4.64 -4.86 7.87
CA ALA A 82 -4.65 -3.39 7.78
C ALA A 82 -3.30 -2.74 8.09
N GLU A 83 -2.51 -3.31 9.00
CA GLU A 83 -1.16 -2.82 9.33
C GLU A 83 -0.17 -2.89 8.16
N TYR A 84 -0.44 -3.71 7.14
CA TYR A 84 0.36 -3.84 5.92
C TYR A 84 -0.18 -2.97 4.76
N ILE A 85 -1.26 -2.24 4.95
CA ILE A 85 -1.86 -1.37 3.93
C ILE A 85 -1.44 0.07 4.22
N CYS A 86 -0.79 0.71 3.23
CA CYS A 86 -0.57 2.14 3.23
C CYS A 86 -1.68 2.81 2.42
N GLU A 87 -2.51 3.61 3.08
CA GLU A 87 -3.57 4.37 2.42
C GLU A 87 -2.99 5.51 1.59
N THR A 88 -3.71 5.89 0.53
CA THR A 88 -3.32 7.05 -0.28
C THR A 88 -3.42 8.33 0.53
N PRO A 89 -2.47 9.27 0.34
CA PRO A 89 -2.58 10.59 0.97
C PRO A 89 -3.83 11.33 0.54
N VAL A 90 -4.38 12.11 1.45
CA VAL A 90 -5.49 13.03 1.19
C VAL A 90 -4.94 14.45 1.06
N SER A 91 -5.40 15.17 0.05
CA SER A 91 -5.03 16.57 -0.17
C SER A 91 -6.15 17.52 0.26
N ASN A 92 -5.80 18.60 0.95
CA ASN A 92 -6.71 19.66 1.34
C ASN A 92 -6.05 21.03 1.04
N PRO A 93 -6.70 21.94 0.30
CA PRO A 93 -8.07 21.87 -0.23
C PRO A 93 -8.24 20.80 -1.31
N ALA A 94 -9.51 20.51 -1.66
CA ALA A 94 -9.84 19.63 -2.77
C ALA A 94 -9.27 20.16 -4.10
N PRO A 95 -9.01 19.30 -5.10
CA PRO A 95 -8.57 19.78 -6.42
C PRO A 95 -9.65 20.68 -7.06
N GLY A 96 -9.22 21.69 -7.81
CA GLY A 96 -10.14 22.62 -8.44
C GLY A 96 -9.50 23.96 -8.80
N THR A 97 -10.37 24.92 -9.16
CA THR A 97 -9.97 26.28 -9.51
C THR A 97 -10.30 27.23 -8.33
N TYR A 98 -9.33 28.05 -7.96
CA TYR A 98 -9.44 29.01 -6.85
C TYR A 98 -9.04 30.41 -7.31
N THR A 99 -9.68 31.41 -6.75
CA THR A 99 -9.42 32.83 -7.03
C THR A 99 -8.51 33.50 -6.00
N THR A 100 -8.06 32.71 -5.02
CA THR A 100 -7.12 33.13 -3.97
C THR A 100 -6.01 32.10 -3.81
N THR A 101 -4.87 32.54 -3.31
CA THR A 101 -3.77 31.64 -2.95
C THR A 101 -4.27 30.57 -1.99
N GLN A 102 -3.92 29.32 -2.25
CA GLN A 102 -4.27 28.18 -1.39
C GLN A 102 -3.04 27.62 -0.69
N THR A 103 -3.27 27.06 0.49
CA THR A 103 -2.25 26.32 1.23
C THR A 103 -2.61 24.83 1.20
N LEU A 104 -1.84 24.07 0.45
CA LEU A 104 -2.05 22.63 0.27
C LEU A 104 -1.46 21.87 1.45
N LYS A 105 -2.28 21.04 2.07
CA LYS A 105 -1.88 20.07 3.08
C LYS A 105 -2.05 18.66 2.55
N LEU A 106 -1.11 17.78 2.88
CA LEU A 106 -1.18 16.36 2.61
C LEU A 106 -1.24 15.60 3.94
N GLU A 107 -2.20 14.71 4.07
CA GLU A 107 -2.44 13.92 5.28
C GLU A 107 -2.64 12.45 4.92
N GLY A 108 -2.37 11.55 5.86
CA GLY A 108 -2.58 10.11 5.70
C GLY A 108 -1.98 9.31 6.85
N ASN A 109 -2.19 8.00 6.85
CA ASN A 109 -1.60 7.07 7.80
C ASN A 109 -0.14 6.68 7.46
N CYS A 110 0.52 7.51 6.69
CA CYS A 110 1.86 7.27 6.18
C CYS A 110 2.92 7.84 7.11
N GLN A 111 4.06 7.16 7.18
CA GLN A 111 5.25 7.70 7.87
C GLN A 111 5.93 8.80 7.06
N LYS A 112 5.89 8.67 5.71
CA LYS A 112 6.42 9.66 4.76
C LYS A 112 5.46 9.79 3.59
N ILE A 113 5.35 10.99 3.04
CA ILE A 113 4.64 11.27 1.79
C ILE A 113 5.63 11.90 0.83
N TYR A 114 5.81 11.28 -0.34
CA TYR A 114 6.62 11.80 -1.44
C TYR A 114 5.70 12.46 -2.46
N TYR A 115 6.13 13.60 -3.02
CA TYR A 115 5.28 14.35 -3.93
C TYR A 115 6.07 15.05 -5.04
N THR A 116 5.35 15.40 -6.12
CA THR A 116 5.74 16.29 -7.19
C THR A 116 4.62 17.30 -7.44
N LEU A 117 4.96 18.45 -8.03
CA LEU A 117 4.00 19.53 -8.34
C LEU A 117 3.89 19.82 -9.84
N ASP A 118 4.63 19.09 -10.67
CA ASP A 118 4.75 19.28 -12.13
C ASP A 118 4.08 18.15 -12.93
N GLY A 119 3.30 17.27 -12.27
CA GLY A 119 2.65 16.14 -12.90
C GLY A 119 3.54 14.93 -13.16
N SER A 120 4.83 15.00 -12.90
CA SER A 120 5.73 13.84 -12.99
C SER A 120 5.38 12.80 -11.91
N THR A 121 5.63 11.53 -12.21
CA THR A 121 5.40 10.45 -11.24
C THR A 121 6.43 10.53 -10.13
N PRO A 122 5.99 10.70 -8.85
CA PRO A 122 6.91 10.76 -7.74
C PRO A 122 7.59 9.41 -7.49
N THR A 123 8.81 9.48 -7.00
CA THR A 123 9.62 8.34 -6.57
C THR A 123 10.13 8.58 -5.16
N ARG A 124 10.80 7.61 -4.57
CA ARG A 124 11.45 7.78 -3.26
C ARG A 124 12.61 8.78 -3.25
N LYS A 125 12.99 9.31 -4.42
CA LYS A 125 13.94 10.42 -4.57
C LYS A 125 13.26 11.78 -4.68
N SER A 126 11.93 11.81 -4.79
CA SER A 126 11.15 13.04 -4.85
C SER A 126 11.13 13.73 -3.49
N LYS A 127 10.64 14.97 -3.45
CA LYS A 127 10.50 15.72 -2.20
C LYS A 127 9.62 14.98 -1.20
N VAL A 128 10.00 15.02 0.06
CA VAL A 128 9.19 14.53 1.19
C VAL A 128 8.35 15.70 1.71
N TYR A 129 7.07 15.45 1.91
CA TYR A 129 6.17 16.43 2.51
C TYR A 129 6.49 16.60 4.00
N THR A 130 6.87 17.81 4.40
CA THR A 130 7.21 18.17 5.78
C THR A 130 6.42 19.36 6.29
N GLU A 131 5.94 20.20 5.37
CA GLU A 131 5.21 21.44 5.72
C GLU A 131 4.18 21.77 4.63
N PRO A 132 3.14 22.56 4.94
CA PRO A 132 2.14 22.97 3.96
C PRO A 132 2.76 23.68 2.76
N ILE A 133 2.23 23.41 1.56
CA ILE A 133 2.72 23.92 0.28
C ILE A 133 1.84 25.09 -0.17
N ILE A 134 2.44 26.23 -0.43
CA ILE A 134 1.70 27.39 -0.95
C ILE A 134 1.51 27.23 -2.46
N LEU A 135 0.26 27.15 -2.90
CA LEU A 135 -0.13 27.14 -4.31
C LEU A 135 -0.30 28.58 -4.80
N ARG A 136 0.60 29.01 -5.67
CA ARG A 136 0.60 30.35 -6.28
C ARG A 136 -0.18 30.35 -7.57
N GLU A 137 -0.36 31.55 -8.18
CA GLU A 137 -1.01 31.71 -9.47
C GLU A 137 -0.44 30.75 -10.52
N GLY A 138 -1.34 30.16 -11.31
CA GLY A 138 -1.04 29.17 -12.34
C GLY A 138 -1.61 27.80 -12.05
N THR A 139 -1.14 26.81 -12.79
CA THR A 139 -1.57 25.42 -12.67
C THR A 139 -0.53 24.59 -11.92
N THR A 140 -0.98 23.83 -10.94
CA THR A 140 -0.17 22.84 -10.21
C THR A 140 -0.75 21.45 -10.42
N GLU A 141 0.06 20.51 -10.86
CA GLU A 141 -0.29 19.10 -11.01
C GLU A 141 0.41 18.27 -9.91
N LEU A 142 -0.29 18.12 -8.80
CA LEU A 142 0.18 17.33 -7.67
C LEU A 142 0.07 15.85 -7.98
N LYS A 143 1.16 15.12 -7.76
CA LYS A 143 1.15 13.67 -7.57
C LYS A 143 1.85 13.32 -6.27
N ALA A 144 1.29 12.38 -5.52
CA ALA A 144 1.84 11.99 -4.24
C ALA A 144 1.53 10.53 -3.90
N PHE A 145 2.42 9.90 -3.15
CA PHE A 145 2.19 8.60 -2.53
C PHE A 145 2.78 8.56 -1.14
N GLY A 146 2.21 7.71 -0.30
CA GLY A 146 2.67 7.49 1.06
C GLY A 146 3.51 6.23 1.20
N VAL A 147 4.31 6.18 2.25
CA VAL A 147 5.05 4.99 2.69
C VAL A 147 4.77 4.79 4.17
N ASN A 148 4.33 3.59 4.57
CA ASN A 148 4.07 3.29 5.96
C ASN A 148 5.33 2.84 6.72
N ASP A 149 5.18 2.53 8.01
CA ASP A 149 6.27 2.06 8.88
C ASP A 149 6.86 0.69 8.49
N LYS A 150 6.13 -0.09 7.69
CA LYS A 150 6.58 -1.37 7.12
C LYS A 150 7.22 -1.23 5.73
N ASN A 151 7.52 0.01 5.33
CA ASN A 151 8.13 0.32 4.03
C ASN A 151 7.24 -0.04 2.81
N ILE A 152 5.93 -0.13 3.00
CA ILE A 152 4.95 -0.43 1.96
C ILE A 152 4.41 0.89 1.41
N GLU A 153 4.36 1.00 0.07
CA GLU A 153 3.87 2.18 -0.63
C GLU A 153 2.35 2.13 -0.84
N SER A 154 1.73 3.31 -0.82
CA SER A 154 0.37 3.49 -1.31
C SER A 154 0.32 3.58 -2.84
N ASP A 155 -0.88 3.59 -3.40
CA ASP A 155 -1.07 4.06 -4.76
C ASP A 155 -0.76 5.57 -4.85
N VAL A 156 -0.47 6.03 -6.06
CA VAL A 156 -0.19 7.45 -6.35
C VAL A 156 -1.52 8.19 -6.54
N ILE A 157 -1.73 9.28 -5.83
CA ILE A 157 -2.81 10.23 -6.13
C ILE A 157 -2.35 11.22 -7.21
N SER A 158 -3.31 11.72 -8.00
CA SER A 158 -3.10 12.80 -8.96
C SER A 158 -4.19 13.85 -8.76
N ARG A 159 -3.80 15.12 -8.55
CA ARG A 159 -4.69 16.23 -8.26
C ARG A 159 -4.24 17.47 -9.03
N LYS A 160 -5.18 18.18 -9.63
CA LYS A 160 -4.92 19.42 -10.36
C LYS A 160 -5.53 20.61 -9.65
N TYR A 161 -4.71 21.65 -9.47
CA TYR A 161 -5.09 22.91 -8.88
C TYR A 161 -4.83 24.04 -9.89
N VAL A 162 -5.79 24.95 -10.04
CA VAL A 162 -5.64 26.14 -10.86
C VAL A 162 -5.91 27.36 -9.98
N ILE A 163 -4.92 28.22 -9.85
CA ILE A 163 -5.06 29.47 -9.09
C ILE A 163 -5.09 30.62 -10.08
N VAL A 164 -6.21 31.33 -10.12
CA VAL A 164 -6.42 32.52 -10.96
C VAL A 164 -6.68 33.69 -10.02
N LEU A 165 -5.64 34.46 -9.72
CA LEU A 165 -5.78 35.63 -8.84
C LEU A 165 -6.54 36.73 -9.58
N ASN A 166 -7.62 37.25 -8.98
CA ASN A 166 -8.27 38.43 -9.51
C ASN A 166 -7.33 39.64 -9.31
N ALA A 167 -7.03 40.36 -10.39
CA ALA A 167 -6.35 41.65 -10.28
C ALA A 167 -7.20 42.60 -9.42
N PRO A 168 -6.58 43.45 -8.61
CA PRO A 168 -7.33 44.44 -7.80
C PRO A 168 -8.09 45.44 -8.66
#